data_5740eff9a7cedbaa21b0795a6d8fd40d
#
_entry.id   5740eff9a7cedbaa21b0795a6d8fd40d
#
_cell.length_a   1.000
_cell.length_b   1.000
_cell.length_c   1.000
_cell.angle_alpha   90.00
_cell.angle_beta   90.00
_cell.angle_gamma   90.00
#
_symmetry.space_group_name_H-M   'P 1'
#
loop_
_entity.id
_entity.type
_entity.pdbx_description
1 polymer ?
#
loop_
_entity_poly.entity_id
_entity_poly.type
_entity_poly.pdbx_seq_one_letter_code
_entity_poly.pdbx_strand_id
1 'polypeptide(L)'
;VATLLIGSHGAEAWLGPGSTELTLDEAQRLLLAEVRGVLEEIVEQAPGTLLEDKPAGVVLHTRLATDDVAEDAVAAVRSVLQDRKGVFLKNGKRVLETSVVNASKGEGLIFLRQITGATAVLFAGDDVTDEDALARLESGDVGVKVGLDFTQAEFRVEAPAHVAELLEAVLQERSLVVAEEGPGTD
;
A
#
# COMPACT_ATOMS: atom_id res chain seq x y z
N VAL A 1 15.87 2.26 -17.70
CA VAL A 1 15.16 2.70 -16.49
C VAL A 1 14.96 1.46 -15.64
N ALA A 2 15.38 1.48 -14.38
CA ALA A 2 15.09 0.38 -13.45
C ALA A 2 13.68 0.56 -12.89
N THR A 3 12.91 -0.52 -12.84
CA THR A 3 11.62 -0.53 -12.13
C THR A 3 11.88 -0.68 -10.64
N LEU A 4 11.32 0.22 -9.84
CA LEU A 4 11.30 0.12 -8.38
C LEU A 4 9.91 -0.33 -7.95
N LEU A 5 9.81 -1.17 -6.93
CA LEU A 5 8.54 -1.71 -6.46
C LEU A 5 8.37 -1.40 -4.98
N ILE A 6 7.18 -0.96 -4.61
CA ILE A 6 6.74 -0.84 -3.23
C ILE A 6 5.57 -1.80 -3.05
N GLY A 7 5.72 -2.76 -2.16
CA GLY A 7 4.71 -3.77 -1.80
C GLY A 7 4.11 -3.53 -0.42
N SER A 8 3.18 -4.42 -0.04
CA SER A 8 2.56 -4.46 1.30
C SER A 8 2.12 -3.08 1.80
N HIS A 9 1.42 -2.32 0.95
CA HIS A 9 0.94 -0.96 1.23
C HIS A 9 2.03 0.06 1.62
N GLY A 10 3.26 -0.12 1.16
CA GLY A 10 4.38 0.76 1.50
C GLY A 10 5.38 0.15 2.48
N ALA A 11 5.11 -1.04 3.01
CA ALA A 11 5.97 -1.71 3.99
C ALA A 11 7.18 -2.41 3.37
N GLU A 12 7.15 -2.71 2.08
CA GLU A 12 8.22 -3.43 1.37
C GLU A 12 8.71 -2.60 0.19
N ALA A 13 10.02 -2.56 0.00
CA ALA A 13 10.64 -1.88 -1.13
C ALA A 13 11.61 -2.81 -1.86
N TRP A 14 11.41 -2.99 -3.17
CA TRP A 14 12.41 -3.59 -4.04
C TRP A 14 13.00 -2.49 -4.94
N LEU A 15 14.27 -2.18 -4.72
CA LEU A 15 14.98 -1.09 -5.38
C LEU A 15 15.94 -1.57 -6.48
N GLY A 16 15.75 -2.81 -6.92
CA GLY A 16 16.60 -3.44 -7.93
C GLY A 16 17.45 -4.60 -7.37
N PRO A 17 18.27 -5.25 -8.20
CA PRO A 17 19.15 -6.33 -7.77
C PRO A 17 20.08 -5.87 -6.64
N GLY A 18 20.05 -6.59 -5.52
CA GLY A 18 20.83 -6.27 -4.32
C GLY A 18 20.14 -5.32 -3.33
N SER A 19 18.88 -4.94 -3.56
CA SER A 19 18.10 -4.23 -2.55
C SER A 19 17.90 -5.12 -1.33
N THR A 20 18.00 -4.52 -0.15
CA THR A 20 17.68 -5.21 1.11
C THR A 20 16.16 -5.29 1.26
N GLU A 21 15.67 -6.45 1.65
CA GLU A 21 14.29 -6.62 2.10
C GLU A 21 14.00 -5.73 3.31
N LEU A 22 12.71 -5.49 3.56
CA LEU A 22 12.28 -4.80 4.78
C LEU A 22 12.93 -5.44 6.00
N THR A 23 13.73 -4.67 6.71
CA THR A 23 14.38 -5.15 7.94
C THR A 23 13.68 -4.53 9.14
N LEU A 24 12.90 -5.34 9.86
CA LEU A 24 12.35 -4.96 11.15
C LEU A 24 13.48 -4.83 12.18
N ASP A 25 13.42 -3.81 13.02
CA ASP A 25 14.28 -3.74 14.19
C ASP A 25 13.89 -4.80 15.24
N GLU A 26 14.69 -4.92 16.31
CA GLU A 26 14.47 -5.93 17.36
C GLU A 26 13.12 -5.73 18.07
N ALA A 27 12.74 -4.49 18.36
CA ALA A 27 11.48 -4.18 19.03
C ALA A 27 10.28 -4.52 18.13
N GLN A 28 10.38 -4.23 16.84
CA GLN A 28 9.35 -4.58 15.85
C GLN A 28 9.22 -6.10 15.68
N ARG A 29 10.34 -6.85 15.66
CA ARG A 29 10.31 -8.32 15.59
C ARG A 29 9.62 -8.95 16.81
N LEU A 30 9.94 -8.46 18.01
CA LEU A 30 9.31 -8.92 19.25
C LEU A 30 7.82 -8.59 19.26
N LEU A 31 7.45 -7.38 18.85
CA LEU A 31 6.06 -6.96 18.75
C LEU A 31 5.28 -7.78 17.72
N LEU A 32 5.89 -8.11 16.57
CA LEU A 32 5.27 -8.96 15.54
C LEU A 32 5.01 -10.37 16.08
N ALA A 33 5.95 -10.93 16.84
CA ALA A 33 5.76 -12.24 17.48
C ALA A 33 4.63 -12.20 18.52
N GLU A 34 4.52 -11.13 19.31
CA GLU A 34 3.41 -10.90 20.24
C GLU A 34 2.06 -10.82 19.50
N VAL A 35 1.98 -10.00 18.46
CA VAL A 35 0.79 -9.85 17.62
C VAL A 35 0.37 -11.19 17.02
N ARG A 36 1.34 -11.95 16.48
CA ARG A 36 1.08 -13.28 15.91
C ARG A 36 0.48 -14.23 16.95
N GLY A 37 1.04 -14.29 18.16
CA GLY A 37 0.53 -15.12 19.24
C GLY A 37 -0.93 -14.78 19.61
N VAL A 38 -1.26 -13.50 19.71
CA VAL A 38 -2.65 -13.06 19.97
C VAL A 38 -3.60 -13.53 18.86
N LEU A 39 -3.19 -13.40 17.59
CA LEU A 39 -4.04 -13.85 16.48
C LEU A 39 -4.18 -15.38 16.42
N GLU A 40 -3.14 -16.14 16.76
CA GLU A 40 -3.19 -17.61 16.83
C GLU A 40 -4.22 -18.07 17.86
N GLU A 41 -4.22 -17.50 19.08
CA GLU A 41 -5.20 -17.82 20.12
C GLU A 41 -6.65 -17.51 19.68
N ILE A 42 -6.86 -16.43 18.92
CA ILE A 42 -8.19 -16.05 18.42
C ILE A 42 -8.65 -17.02 17.34
N VAL A 43 -7.77 -17.38 16.39
CA VAL A 43 -8.10 -18.28 15.27
C VAL A 43 -8.43 -19.71 15.77
N GLU A 44 -7.78 -20.18 16.84
CA GLU A 44 -8.11 -21.47 17.46
C GLU A 44 -9.58 -21.55 17.91
N GLN A 45 -10.19 -20.41 18.27
CA GLN A 45 -11.57 -20.31 18.75
C GLN A 45 -12.55 -19.84 17.67
N ALA A 46 -12.07 -19.48 16.48
CA ALA A 46 -12.86 -18.89 15.40
C ALA A 46 -12.81 -19.76 14.12
N PRO A 47 -13.66 -20.80 14.02
CA PRO A 47 -13.66 -21.74 12.89
C PRO A 47 -13.92 -21.03 11.54
N GLY A 48 -13.12 -21.37 10.52
CA GLY A 48 -13.18 -20.74 9.19
C GLY A 48 -12.34 -19.47 9.05
N THR A 49 -11.62 -19.07 10.10
CA THR A 49 -10.61 -18.03 10.00
C THR A 49 -9.23 -18.63 9.73
N LEU A 50 -8.35 -17.87 9.08
CA LEU A 50 -6.98 -18.28 8.74
C LEU A 50 -6.03 -17.10 8.94
N LEU A 51 -4.77 -17.40 9.24
CA LEU A 51 -3.70 -16.42 9.29
C LEU A 51 -2.81 -16.50 8.06
N GLU A 52 -2.37 -15.34 7.59
CA GLU A 52 -1.34 -15.18 6.58
C GLU A 52 -0.22 -14.31 7.15
N ASP A 53 1.00 -14.84 7.18
CA ASP A 53 2.16 -14.07 7.59
C ASP A 53 2.60 -13.10 6.50
N LYS A 54 2.91 -11.87 6.89
CA LYS A 54 3.55 -10.85 6.07
C LYS A 54 4.87 -10.42 6.70
N PRO A 55 5.81 -9.85 5.94
CA PRO A 55 7.11 -9.44 6.47
C PRO A 55 7.04 -8.50 7.68
N ALA A 56 6.00 -7.66 7.77
CA ALA A 56 5.82 -6.71 8.86
C ALA A 56 4.47 -6.84 9.59
N GLY A 57 3.75 -7.96 9.41
CA GLY A 57 2.40 -8.09 9.97
C GLY A 57 1.82 -9.48 9.83
N VAL A 58 0.57 -9.62 10.27
CA VAL A 58 -0.24 -10.84 10.13
C VAL A 58 -1.63 -10.45 9.65
N VAL A 59 -2.15 -11.18 8.69
CA VAL A 59 -3.49 -10.95 8.15
C VAL A 59 -4.44 -12.03 8.67
N LEU A 60 -5.52 -11.60 9.32
CA LEU A 60 -6.64 -12.46 9.69
C LEU A 60 -7.62 -12.51 8.50
N HIS A 61 -7.76 -13.67 7.88
CA HIS A 61 -8.75 -13.95 6.86
C HIS A 61 -10.02 -14.52 7.47
N THR A 62 -11.18 -13.94 7.12
CA THR A 62 -12.49 -14.37 7.64
C THR A 62 -13.44 -14.86 6.53
N ARG A 63 -12.91 -15.07 5.30
CA ARG A 63 -13.75 -15.39 4.13
C ARG A 63 -14.50 -16.71 4.26
N LEU A 64 -13.94 -17.70 4.96
CA LEU A 64 -14.54 -19.02 5.14
C LEU A 64 -15.31 -19.16 6.46
N ALA A 65 -15.29 -18.13 7.32
CA ALA A 65 -16.07 -18.07 8.55
C ALA A 65 -17.49 -17.56 8.26
N THR A 66 -18.45 -17.92 9.13
CA THR A 66 -19.78 -17.29 9.18
C THR A 66 -19.63 -15.82 9.57
N ASP A 67 -20.65 -15.01 9.30
CA ASP A 67 -20.58 -13.57 9.59
C ASP A 67 -20.39 -13.30 11.09
N ASP A 68 -21.13 -14.00 11.95
CA ASP A 68 -21.02 -13.89 13.42
C ASP A 68 -19.59 -14.21 13.90
N VAL A 69 -19.01 -15.33 13.44
CA VAL A 69 -17.64 -15.72 13.81
C VAL A 69 -16.61 -14.72 13.27
N ALA A 70 -16.83 -14.21 12.06
CA ALA A 70 -15.96 -13.20 11.47
C ALA A 70 -15.95 -11.88 12.26
N GLU A 71 -17.14 -11.41 12.66
CA GLU A 71 -17.31 -10.20 13.46
C GLU A 71 -16.69 -10.36 14.85
N ASP A 72 -16.96 -11.47 15.53
CA ASP A 72 -16.41 -11.79 16.86
C ASP A 72 -14.88 -11.87 16.82
N ALA A 73 -14.30 -12.56 15.83
CA ALA A 73 -12.86 -12.66 15.68
C ALA A 73 -12.20 -11.29 15.44
N VAL A 74 -12.77 -10.47 14.56
CA VAL A 74 -12.28 -9.10 14.31
C VAL A 74 -12.41 -8.24 15.57
N ALA A 75 -13.53 -8.33 16.30
CA ALA A 75 -13.75 -7.61 17.53
C ALA A 75 -12.73 -8.03 18.62
N ALA A 76 -12.44 -9.33 18.73
CA ALA A 76 -11.45 -9.87 19.66
C ALA A 76 -10.04 -9.32 19.36
N VAL A 77 -9.59 -9.33 18.08
CA VAL A 77 -8.30 -8.74 17.70
C VAL A 77 -8.26 -7.24 18.06
N ARG A 78 -9.32 -6.50 17.75
CA ARG A 78 -9.37 -5.06 18.06
C ARG A 78 -9.31 -4.79 19.55
N SER A 79 -10.03 -5.57 20.35
CA SER A 79 -10.06 -5.38 21.83
C SER A 79 -8.68 -5.49 22.47
N VAL A 80 -7.77 -6.26 21.86
CA VAL A 80 -6.41 -6.49 22.38
C VAL A 80 -5.40 -5.52 21.72
N LEU A 81 -5.52 -5.29 20.40
CA LEU A 81 -4.43 -4.68 19.63
C LEU A 81 -4.69 -3.25 19.16
N GLN A 82 -5.94 -2.72 19.19
CA GLN A 82 -6.21 -1.39 18.62
C GLN A 82 -5.45 -0.26 19.31
N ASP A 83 -5.22 -0.35 20.62
CA ASP A 83 -4.51 0.66 21.41
C ASP A 83 -3.06 0.24 21.71
N ARG A 84 -2.61 -0.88 21.14
CA ARG A 84 -1.24 -1.36 21.31
C ARG A 84 -0.28 -0.48 20.52
N LYS A 85 0.59 0.24 21.22
CA LYS A 85 1.56 1.15 20.60
C LYS A 85 2.47 0.38 19.62
N GLY A 86 2.57 0.89 18.42
CA GLY A 86 3.38 0.30 17.35
C GLY A 86 2.64 -0.78 16.55
N VAL A 87 1.37 -1.06 16.85
CA VAL A 87 0.50 -1.94 16.05
C VAL A 87 -0.48 -1.07 15.26
N PHE A 88 -0.64 -1.41 13.99
CA PHE A 88 -1.52 -0.73 13.04
C PHE A 88 -2.52 -1.73 12.48
N LEU A 89 -3.81 -1.40 12.59
CA LEU A 89 -4.90 -2.26 12.12
C LEU A 89 -5.57 -1.63 10.90
N LYS A 90 -5.74 -2.42 9.84
CA LYS A 90 -6.39 -2.00 8.61
C LYS A 90 -7.47 -2.98 8.19
N ASN A 91 -8.68 -2.48 7.93
CA ASN A 91 -9.77 -3.30 7.40
C ASN A 91 -9.62 -3.49 5.90
N GLY A 92 -9.86 -4.72 5.46
CA GLY A 92 -10.10 -5.06 4.07
C GLY A 92 -11.39 -5.86 3.90
N LYS A 93 -11.65 -6.31 2.68
CA LYS A 93 -12.83 -7.12 2.37
C LYS A 93 -12.64 -8.55 2.91
N ARG A 94 -13.28 -8.85 4.05
CA ARG A 94 -13.18 -10.14 4.75
C ARG A 94 -11.76 -10.45 5.23
N VAL A 95 -11.00 -9.40 5.56
CA VAL A 95 -9.68 -9.50 6.19
C VAL A 95 -9.50 -8.38 7.21
N LEU A 96 -8.70 -8.64 8.24
CA LEU A 96 -8.12 -7.63 9.11
C LEU A 96 -6.61 -7.78 9.04
N GLU A 97 -5.95 -6.73 8.55
CA GLU A 97 -4.49 -6.69 8.52
C GLU A 97 -3.97 -6.06 9.82
N THR A 98 -2.95 -6.69 10.40
CA THR A 98 -2.19 -6.14 11.52
C THR A 98 -0.76 -5.91 11.04
N SER A 99 -0.16 -4.77 11.36
CA SER A 99 1.22 -4.47 11.00
C SER A 99 1.95 -3.82 12.18
N VAL A 100 3.24 -4.07 12.29
CA VAL A 100 4.14 -3.40 13.25
C VAL A 100 4.93 -2.25 12.62
N VAL A 101 4.64 -1.96 11.35
CA VAL A 101 5.17 -0.81 10.60
C VAL A 101 4.00 0.04 10.15
N ASN A 102 4.07 1.33 10.42
CA ASN A 102 3.08 2.27 9.88
C ASN A 102 3.43 2.53 8.42
N ALA A 103 2.89 1.68 7.55
CA ALA A 103 3.10 1.78 6.12
C ALA A 103 1.81 2.16 5.43
N SER A 104 1.89 3.17 4.57
CA SER A 104 0.81 3.55 3.66
C SER A 104 1.35 3.76 2.24
N LYS A 105 0.47 3.73 1.24
CA LYS A 105 0.87 4.04 -0.14
C LYS A 105 1.42 5.47 -0.24
N GLY A 106 0.95 6.38 0.62
CA GLY A 106 1.47 7.74 0.72
C GLY A 106 2.92 7.80 1.22
N GLU A 107 3.24 7.05 2.28
CA GLU A 107 4.63 6.94 2.76
C GLU A 107 5.54 6.29 1.70
N GLY A 108 5.04 5.25 1.01
CA GLY A 108 5.75 4.62 -0.10
C GLY A 108 6.04 5.59 -1.25
N LEU A 109 5.09 6.46 -1.60
CA LEU A 109 5.27 7.51 -2.61
C LEU A 109 6.33 8.52 -2.19
N ILE A 110 6.27 9.02 -0.95
CA ILE A 110 7.28 9.95 -0.40
C ILE A 110 8.67 9.32 -0.45
N PHE A 111 8.79 8.06 -0.03
CA PHE A 111 10.03 7.32 -0.07
C PHE A 111 10.59 7.20 -1.49
N LEU A 112 9.77 6.80 -2.48
CA LEU A 112 10.17 6.71 -3.88
C LEU A 112 10.63 8.05 -4.42
N ARG A 113 9.92 9.15 -4.13
CA ARG A 113 10.30 10.50 -4.53
C ARG A 113 11.68 10.86 -3.99
N GLN A 114 11.95 10.60 -2.72
CA GLN A 114 13.24 10.91 -2.09
C GLN A 114 14.39 10.15 -2.71
N ILE A 115 14.26 8.83 -2.91
CA ILE A 115 15.37 8.01 -3.44
C ILE A 115 15.61 8.21 -4.94
N THR A 116 14.60 8.61 -5.70
CA THR A 116 14.73 8.88 -7.14
C THR A 116 15.07 10.31 -7.46
N GLY A 117 14.89 11.23 -6.52
CA GLY A 117 15.00 12.66 -6.77
C GLY A 117 13.92 13.18 -7.73
N ALA A 118 12.78 12.50 -7.83
CA ALA A 118 11.71 12.86 -8.76
C ALA A 118 11.15 14.27 -8.44
N THR A 119 11.14 15.13 -9.44
CA THR A 119 10.61 16.50 -9.35
C THR A 119 9.12 16.58 -9.61
N ALA A 120 8.53 15.54 -10.22
CA ALA A 120 7.11 15.39 -10.45
C ALA A 120 6.73 13.90 -10.38
N VAL A 121 5.49 13.64 -10.00
CA VAL A 121 4.91 12.30 -9.88
C VAL A 121 3.60 12.24 -10.66
N LEU A 122 3.38 11.19 -11.41
CA LEU A 122 2.06 10.78 -11.85
C LEU A 122 1.66 9.54 -11.04
N PHE A 123 0.57 9.64 -10.29
CA PHE A 123 0.02 8.54 -9.50
C PHE A 123 -1.39 8.21 -9.97
N ALA A 124 -1.66 6.93 -10.24
CA ALA A 124 -2.99 6.43 -10.58
C ALA A 124 -3.38 5.29 -9.64
N GLY A 125 -4.61 5.32 -9.13
CA GLY A 125 -5.10 4.30 -8.20
C GLY A 125 -6.61 4.13 -8.21
N ASP A 126 -7.08 2.92 -7.85
CA ASP A 126 -8.50 2.54 -7.86
C ASP A 126 -9.06 2.26 -6.45
N ASP A 127 -8.18 1.98 -5.49
CA ASP A 127 -8.55 1.56 -4.14
C ASP A 127 -8.67 2.77 -3.17
N VAL A 128 -9.33 2.53 -2.05
CA VAL A 128 -9.41 3.47 -0.91
C VAL A 128 -8.02 3.77 -0.35
N THR A 129 -7.13 2.80 -0.37
CA THR A 129 -5.73 3.00 0.11
C THR A 129 -4.88 3.84 -0.82
N ASP A 130 -5.28 4.03 -2.07
CA ASP A 130 -4.62 4.93 -3.01
C ASP A 130 -4.88 6.40 -2.67
N GLU A 131 -5.98 6.69 -1.97
CA GLU A 131 -6.27 8.03 -1.48
C GLU A 131 -5.18 8.55 -0.52
N ASP A 132 -4.50 7.65 0.23
CA ASP A 132 -3.35 8.03 1.05
C ASP A 132 -2.19 8.58 0.22
N ALA A 133 -1.95 8.02 -0.97
CA ALA A 133 -0.92 8.50 -1.89
C ALA A 133 -1.38 9.76 -2.63
N LEU A 134 -2.64 9.81 -3.07
CA LEU A 134 -3.23 10.99 -3.72
C LEU A 134 -3.18 12.22 -2.79
N ALA A 135 -3.41 12.02 -1.49
CA ALA A 135 -3.32 13.08 -0.48
C ALA A 135 -1.87 13.59 -0.23
N ARG A 136 -0.85 12.87 -0.70
CA ARG A 136 0.57 13.24 -0.56
C ARG A 136 1.17 13.85 -1.82
N LEU A 137 0.38 14.04 -2.87
CA LEU A 137 0.82 14.71 -4.08
C LEU A 137 1.03 16.22 -3.82
N GLU A 138 2.05 16.76 -4.46
CA GLU A 138 2.47 18.14 -4.35
C GLU A 138 2.08 18.93 -5.59
N SER A 139 2.25 20.25 -5.54
CA SER A 139 2.02 21.10 -6.73
C SER A 139 2.94 20.69 -7.88
N GLY A 140 2.36 20.41 -9.03
CA GLY A 140 3.07 19.91 -10.22
C GLY A 140 3.01 18.39 -10.38
N ASP A 141 2.45 17.66 -9.39
CA ASP A 141 2.13 16.25 -9.54
C ASP A 141 0.77 16.06 -10.22
N VAL A 142 0.56 14.86 -10.76
CA VAL A 142 -0.70 14.46 -11.40
C VAL A 142 -1.28 13.26 -10.68
N GLY A 143 -2.46 13.45 -10.06
CA GLY A 143 -3.23 12.38 -9.43
C GLY A 143 -4.39 11.95 -10.30
N VAL A 144 -4.54 10.64 -10.54
CA VAL A 144 -5.60 10.07 -11.36
C VAL A 144 -6.35 8.99 -10.58
N LYS A 145 -7.65 9.19 -10.38
CA LYS A 145 -8.54 8.14 -9.88
C LYS A 145 -8.92 7.20 -11.02
N VAL A 146 -8.81 5.91 -10.79
CA VAL A 146 -9.37 4.86 -11.65
C VAL A 146 -10.69 4.40 -11.04
N GLY A 147 -11.79 4.54 -11.77
CA GLY A 147 -13.12 4.19 -11.27
C GLY A 147 -13.96 5.40 -10.84
N LEU A 148 -15.17 5.15 -10.32
CA LEU A 148 -16.19 6.18 -10.08
C LEU A 148 -16.32 6.60 -8.61
N ASP A 149 -15.63 5.94 -7.69
CA ASP A 149 -15.69 6.22 -6.26
C ASP A 149 -15.18 7.62 -5.91
N PHE A 150 -15.48 8.08 -4.70
CA PHE A 150 -14.98 9.35 -4.18
C PHE A 150 -13.44 9.39 -4.21
N THR A 151 -12.88 10.56 -4.53
CA THR A 151 -11.43 10.74 -4.64
C THR A 151 -11.00 12.18 -4.36
N GLN A 152 -9.75 12.32 -3.90
CA GLN A 152 -9.00 13.57 -3.83
C GLN A 152 -8.19 13.84 -5.11
N ALA A 153 -8.14 12.90 -6.06
CA ALA A 153 -7.42 13.07 -7.32
C ALA A 153 -8.03 14.19 -8.16
N GLU A 154 -7.18 14.96 -8.84
CA GLU A 154 -7.59 16.02 -9.76
C GLU A 154 -8.21 15.45 -11.05
N PHE A 155 -7.71 14.32 -11.52
CA PHE A 155 -8.15 13.66 -12.74
C PHE A 155 -8.78 12.30 -12.47
N ARG A 156 -9.52 11.79 -13.47
CA ARG A 156 -10.20 10.50 -13.39
C ARG A 156 -10.22 9.79 -14.73
N VAL A 157 -10.06 8.46 -14.67
CA VAL A 157 -10.44 7.54 -15.73
C VAL A 157 -11.53 6.60 -15.20
N GLU A 158 -12.55 6.31 -16.00
CA GLU A 158 -13.77 5.62 -15.51
C GLU A 158 -13.54 4.13 -15.24
N ALA A 159 -12.57 3.51 -15.91
CA ALA A 159 -12.29 2.08 -15.79
C ALA A 159 -10.81 1.76 -16.00
N PRO A 160 -10.33 0.62 -15.47
CA PRO A 160 -8.95 0.17 -15.67
C PRO A 160 -8.52 0.08 -17.14
N ALA A 161 -9.45 -0.20 -18.05
CA ALA A 161 -9.16 -0.24 -19.51
C ALA A 161 -8.64 1.09 -20.06
N HIS A 162 -9.03 2.23 -19.48
CA HIS A 162 -8.60 3.56 -19.92
C HIS A 162 -7.21 3.95 -19.37
N VAL A 163 -6.63 3.16 -18.47
CA VAL A 163 -5.27 3.42 -17.96
C VAL A 163 -4.22 3.31 -19.08
N ALA A 164 -4.43 2.41 -20.04
CA ALA A 164 -3.54 2.29 -21.19
C ALA A 164 -3.54 3.57 -22.03
N GLU A 165 -4.71 4.15 -22.29
CA GLU A 165 -4.85 5.42 -23.03
C GLU A 165 -4.17 6.58 -22.30
N LEU A 166 -4.31 6.63 -20.96
CA LEU A 166 -3.63 7.60 -20.12
C LEU A 166 -2.09 7.48 -20.28
N LEU A 167 -1.56 6.26 -20.21
CA LEU A 167 -0.11 6.04 -20.33
C LEU A 167 0.40 6.36 -21.74
N GLU A 168 -0.38 6.09 -22.78
CA GLU A 168 -0.08 6.47 -24.16
C GLU A 168 -0.02 7.99 -24.33
N ALA A 169 -0.98 8.72 -23.75
CA ALA A 169 -0.97 10.19 -23.76
C ALA A 169 0.27 10.76 -23.08
N VAL A 170 0.62 10.27 -21.89
CA VAL A 170 1.84 10.67 -21.16
C VAL A 170 3.10 10.38 -21.99
N LEU A 171 3.16 9.23 -22.65
CA LEU A 171 4.30 8.88 -23.51
C LEU A 171 4.44 9.82 -24.70
N GLN A 172 3.32 10.19 -25.33
CA GLN A 172 3.31 11.14 -26.46
C GLN A 172 3.80 12.51 -26.05
N GLU A 173 3.26 13.08 -24.98
CA GLU A 173 3.66 14.39 -24.45
C GLU A 173 5.16 14.41 -24.08
N ARG A 174 5.62 13.38 -23.38
CA ARG A 174 7.04 13.26 -23.03
C ARG A 174 7.95 13.20 -24.26
N SER A 175 7.51 12.51 -25.31
CA SER A 175 8.27 12.38 -26.56
C SER A 175 8.38 13.72 -27.30
N LEU A 176 7.34 14.56 -27.25
CA LEU A 176 7.34 15.89 -27.84
C LEU A 176 8.33 16.82 -27.12
N VAL A 177 8.31 16.84 -25.78
CA VAL A 177 9.22 17.65 -24.96
C VAL A 177 10.68 17.27 -25.20
N VAL A 178 11.00 15.98 -25.24
CA VAL A 178 12.38 15.51 -25.53
C VAL A 178 12.84 15.90 -26.93
N ALA A 179 11.94 15.93 -27.91
CA ALA A 179 12.25 16.34 -29.27
C ALA A 179 12.53 17.87 -29.40
N GLU A 180 11.87 18.69 -28.57
CA GLU A 180 12.07 20.15 -28.53
C GLU A 180 13.37 20.54 -27.82
N GLU A 181 13.79 19.79 -26.79
CA GLU A 181 15.02 20.09 -26.04
C GLU A 181 16.30 19.72 -26.81
N GLY A 182 16.23 18.97 -27.92
CA GLY A 182 17.37 18.56 -28.75
C GLY A 182 18.38 17.65 -28.02
N PRO A 183 19.31 16.98 -28.73
CA PRO A 183 20.41 16.31 -28.06
C PRO A 183 21.30 17.35 -27.39
N GLY A 184 21.34 17.29 -26.03
CA GLY A 184 22.18 18.20 -25.24
C GLY A 184 23.58 18.26 -25.81
N THR A 185 24.02 19.46 -26.15
CA THR A 185 25.41 19.71 -26.52
C THR A 185 26.27 19.54 -25.28
N ASP A 186 27.13 18.51 -25.33
CA ASP A 186 28.25 18.30 -24.41
C ASP A 186 29.14 19.55 -24.30
#